data_4fabe86d7aa80e3e8baa8c0a3c055c01
#
_entry.id   4fabe86d7aa80e3e8baa8c0a3c055c01
#
_cell.length_a   1.000
_cell.length_b   1.000
_cell.length_c   1.000
_cell.angle_alpha   90.00
_cell.angle_beta   90.00
_cell.angle_gamma   90.00
#
_symmetry.space_group_name_H-M   'P 1'
#
loop_
_entity.id
_entity.type
_entity.pdbx_description
1 polymer ?
#
loop_
_entity_poly.entity_id
_entity_poly.type
_entity_poly.pdbx_seq_one_letter_code
_entity_poly.pdbx_strand_id
1 'polypeptide(L)'
;LRILETLGLADQADVRAGHLSHGDLKRLEIGIALGMEPELLLLDEPTAGMSPEETAAQAALMQKLVAEQGLNILFTEHDMEVVFGIAKSITVMHQGRVIADGRPNEVRRDRHVQAVYLGEEL
;
A
#
# COMPACT_ATOMS: atom_id res chain seq x y z
N LEU A 1 -18.29 5.04 12.34
CA LEU A 1 -17.38 4.82 13.48
C LEU A 1 -16.61 3.52 13.37
N ARG A 2 -17.23 2.46 12.91
CA ARG A 2 -16.59 1.16 12.67
C ARG A 2 -15.40 1.25 11.71
N ILE A 3 -15.55 1.99 10.64
CA ILE A 3 -14.48 2.22 9.68
C ILE A 3 -13.32 2.95 10.36
N LEU A 4 -13.61 3.99 11.14
CA LEU A 4 -12.58 4.75 11.86
C LEU A 4 -11.84 3.85 12.88
N GLU A 5 -12.52 2.92 13.51
CA GLU A 5 -11.89 1.94 14.40
C GLU A 5 -10.91 1.05 13.63
N THR A 6 -11.32 0.57 12.46
CA THR A 6 -10.47 -0.24 11.58
C THR A 6 -9.22 0.51 11.16
N LEU A 7 -9.34 1.81 10.89
CA LEU A 7 -8.23 2.66 10.49
C LEU A 7 -7.33 3.10 11.66
N GLY A 8 -7.76 2.87 12.91
CA GLY A 8 -7.08 3.40 14.08
C GLY A 8 -7.29 4.89 14.29
N LEU A 9 -8.38 5.46 13.78
CA LEU A 9 -8.71 6.88 13.84
C LEU A 9 -9.94 7.18 14.69
N ALA A 10 -10.44 6.24 15.47
CA ALA A 10 -11.66 6.42 16.25
C ALA A 10 -11.60 7.60 17.23
N ASP A 11 -10.43 7.83 17.82
CA ASP A 11 -10.18 8.94 18.74
C ASP A 11 -10.14 10.32 18.05
N GLN A 12 -10.07 10.33 16.73
CA GLN A 12 -10.02 11.54 15.91
C GLN A 12 -11.33 11.79 15.14
N ALA A 13 -12.42 11.12 15.52
CA ALA A 13 -13.70 11.21 14.83
C ALA A 13 -14.23 12.65 14.73
N ASP A 14 -13.97 13.49 15.74
CA ASP A 14 -14.43 14.86 15.79
C ASP A 14 -13.40 15.88 15.31
N VAL A 15 -12.25 15.42 14.84
CA VAL A 15 -11.19 16.28 14.30
C VAL A 15 -11.49 16.58 12.83
N ARG A 16 -11.32 17.85 12.43
CA ARG A 16 -11.42 18.22 11.02
C ARG A 16 -10.32 17.52 10.20
N ALA A 17 -10.71 17.00 9.05
CA ALA A 17 -9.77 16.30 8.15
C ALA A 17 -8.54 17.16 7.81
N GLY A 18 -8.71 18.46 7.64
CA GLY A 18 -7.60 19.38 7.37
C GLY A 18 -6.61 19.54 8.52
N HIS A 19 -6.94 19.07 9.72
CA HIS A 19 -6.05 19.09 10.90
C HIS A 19 -5.38 17.74 11.16
N LEU A 20 -5.68 16.72 10.37
CA LEU A 20 -5.03 15.42 10.49
C LEU A 20 -3.59 15.47 9.96
N SER A 21 -2.73 14.61 10.50
CA SER A 21 -1.41 14.38 9.92
C SER A 21 -1.54 13.85 8.49
N HIS A 22 -0.48 13.94 7.71
CA HIS A 22 -0.46 13.40 6.34
C HIS A 22 -0.77 11.90 6.33
N GLY A 23 -0.19 11.13 7.25
CA GLY A 23 -0.44 9.69 7.36
C GLY A 23 -1.89 9.37 7.74
N ASP A 24 -2.45 10.11 8.68
CA ASP A 24 -3.85 9.92 9.10
C ASP A 24 -4.82 10.31 7.99
N LEU A 25 -4.50 11.35 7.23
CA LEU A 25 -5.29 11.75 6.07
C LEU A 25 -5.29 10.67 5.00
N LYS A 26 -4.15 10.04 4.73
CA LYS A 26 -4.04 8.91 3.81
C LYS A 26 -4.87 7.71 4.26
N ARG A 27 -4.89 7.43 5.56
CA ARG A 27 -5.77 6.39 6.12
C ARG A 27 -7.24 6.74 5.95
N LEU A 28 -7.60 8.00 6.16
CA LEU A 28 -8.96 8.46 5.98
C LEU A 28 -9.42 8.29 4.53
N GLU A 29 -8.55 8.55 3.56
CA GLU A 29 -8.84 8.30 2.14
C GLU A 29 -9.22 6.85 1.87
N ILE A 30 -8.49 5.90 2.48
CA ILE A 30 -8.84 4.47 2.42
C ILE A 30 -10.21 4.25 3.05
N GLY A 31 -10.49 4.89 4.19
CA GLY A 31 -11.76 4.77 4.88
C GLY A 31 -12.95 5.24 4.06
N ILE A 32 -12.78 6.32 3.31
CA ILE A 32 -13.82 6.83 2.40
C ILE A 32 -14.16 5.76 1.35
N ALA A 33 -13.14 5.14 0.78
CA ALA A 33 -13.33 4.06 -0.18
C ALA A 33 -14.00 2.83 0.46
N LEU A 34 -13.60 2.47 1.68
CA LEU A 34 -14.21 1.35 2.43
C LEU A 34 -15.69 1.57 2.71
N GLY A 35 -16.13 2.82 2.86
CA GLY A 35 -17.54 3.15 3.05
C GLY A 35 -18.44 2.74 1.89
N MET A 36 -17.86 2.51 0.73
CA MET A 36 -18.56 2.02 -0.47
C MET A 36 -18.67 0.49 -0.52
N GLU A 37 -18.16 -0.20 0.47
CA GLU A 37 -18.13 -1.67 0.55
C GLU A 37 -17.53 -2.34 -0.69
N PRO A 38 -16.30 -1.98 -1.09
CA PRO A 38 -15.69 -2.47 -2.31
C PRO A 38 -15.25 -3.94 -2.17
N GLU A 39 -15.23 -4.65 -3.29
CA GLU A 39 -14.58 -5.96 -3.40
C GLU A 39 -13.12 -5.81 -3.80
N LEU A 40 -12.79 -4.74 -4.49
CA LEU A 40 -11.45 -4.40 -4.95
C LEU A 40 -11.14 -2.94 -4.60
N LEU A 41 -10.02 -2.73 -3.96
CA LEU A 41 -9.52 -1.40 -3.63
C LEU A 41 -8.29 -1.10 -4.48
N LEU A 42 -8.31 0.04 -5.17
CA LEU A 42 -7.19 0.50 -5.99
C LEU A 42 -6.48 1.64 -5.27
N LEU A 43 -5.21 1.47 -4.97
CA LEU A 43 -4.40 2.47 -4.26
C LEU A 43 -3.17 2.85 -5.09
N ASP A 44 -3.01 4.14 -5.34
CA ASP A 44 -1.86 4.67 -6.05
C ASP A 44 -0.87 5.26 -5.04
N GLU A 45 0.29 4.64 -4.92
CA GLU A 45 1.37 5.05 -4.00
C GLU A 45 0.86 5.33 -2.57
N PRO A 46 0.24 4.33 -1.90
CA PRO A 46 -0.42 4.56 -0.62
C PRO A 46 0.51 4.98 0.53
N THR A 47 1.82 4.82 0.38
CA THR A 47 2.81 5.22 1.41
C THR A 47 3.62 6.44 1.05
N ALA A 48 3.30 7.11 -0.07
CA ALA A 48 4.05 8.28 -0.52
C ALA A 48 4.05 9.40 0.52
N GLY A 49 5.24 9.94 0.79
CA GLY A 49 5.42 11.05 1.73
C GLY A 49 5.29 10.68 3.21
N MET A 50 5.23 9.40 3.53
CA MET A 50 5.14 8.92 4.91
C MET A 50 6.51 8.68 5.54
N SER A 51 6.59 8.88 6.87
CA SER A 51 7.74 8.45 7.66
C SER A 51 7.84 6.91 7.66
N PRO A 52 9.00 6.33 8.06
CA PRO A 52 9.11 4.87 8.18
C PRO A 52 8.06 4.24 9.09
N GLU A 53 7.72 4.89 10.20
CA GLU A 53 6.70 4.42 11.13
C GLU A 53 5.30 4.48 10.51
N GLU A 54 4.98 5.56 9.82
CA GLU A 54 3.71 5.71 9.12
C GLU A 54 3.58 4.69 7.98
N THR A 55 4.67 4.48 7.24
CA THR A 55 4.73 3.48 6.16
C THR A 55 4.44 2.07 6.69
N ALA A 56 5.09 1.70 7.80
CA ALA A 56 4.85 0.39 8.44
C ALA A 56 3.40 0.24 8.90
N ALA A 57 2.83 1.29 9.48
CA ALA A 57 1.44 1.28 9.92
C ALA A 57 0.47 1.17 8.74
N GLN A 58 0.74 1.85 7.65
CA GLN A 58 -0.08 1.78 6.43
C GLN A 58 -0.03 0.38 5.80
N ALA A 59 1.16 -0.21 5.71
CA ALA A 59 1.34 -1.57 5.21
C ALA A 59 0.57 -2.58 6.08
N ALA A 60 0.66 -2.44 7.40
CA ALA A 60 -0.08 -3.29 8.33
C ALA A 60 -1.60 -3.15 8.17
N LEU A 61 -2.08 -1.93 7.95
CA LEU A 61 -3.50 -1.69 7.68
C LEU A 61 -3.96 -2.41 6.40
N MET A 62 -3.19 -2.30 5.34
CA MET A 62 -3.51 -2.97 4.07
C MET A 62 -3.58 -4.49 4.25
N GLN A 63 -2.61 -5.09 4.95
CA GLN A 63 -2.62 -6.52 5.25
C GLN A 63 -3.83 -6.93 6.09
N LYS A 64 -4.20 -6.12 7.08
CA LYS A 64 -5.35 -6.35 7.93
C LYS A 64 -6.66 -6.35 7.13
N LEU A 65 -6.82 -5.40 6.22
CA LEU A 65 -8.01 -5.32 5.37
C LEU A 65 -8.16 -6.57 4.49
N VAL A 66 -7.07 -7.07 3.95
CA VAL A 66 -7.08 -8.31 3.15
C VAL A 66 -7.40 -9.52 4.00
N ALA A 67 -6.74 -9.66 5.16
CA ALA A 67 -6.87 -10.83 6.02
C ALA A 67 -8.23 -10.91 6.73
N GLU A 68 -8.72 -9.79 7.25
CA GLU A 68 -9.93 -9.77 8.07
C GLU A 68 -11.20 -9.50 7.27
N GLN A 69 -11.13 -8.72 6.21
CA GLN A 69 -12.30 -8.33 5.43
C GLN A 69 -12.38 -9.00 4.05
N GLY A 70 -11.39 -9.82 3.70
CA GLY A 70 -11.37 -10.50 2.41
C GLY A 70 -11.25 -9.54 1.23
N LEU A 71 -10.75 -8.33 1.47
CA LEU A 71 -10.64 -7.31 0.45
C LEU A 71 -9.48 -7.62 -0.50
N ASN A 72 -9.71 -7.42 -1.79
CA ASN A 72 -8.63 -7.47 -2.78
C ASN A 72 -8.05 -6.06 -2.94
N ILE A 73 -6.72 -5.95 -2.90
CA ILE A 73 -6.05 -4.67 -3.08
C ILE A 73 -5.08 -4.77 -4.25
N LEU A 74 -5.23 -3.85 -5.20
CA LEU A 74 -4.23 -3.59 -6.22
C LEU A 74 -3.60 -2.24 -5.91
N PHE A 75 -2.31 -2.20 -5.69
CA PHE A 75 -1.62 -0.96 -5.38
C PHE A 75 -0.36 -0.76 -6.22
N THR A 76 -0.02 0.48 -6.47
CA THR A 76 1.24 0.85 -7.09
C THR A 76 2.18 1.39 -6.01
N GLU A 77 3.45 1.07 -6.08
CA GLU A 77 4.47 1.53 -5.16
C GLU A 77 5.83 1.55 -5.82
N HIS A 78 6.68 2.43 -5.33
CA HIS A 78 8.12 2.42 -5.65
C HIS A 78 8.98 2.13 -4.41
N ASP A 79 8.37 2.03 -3.24
CA ASP A 79 9.03 1.56 -2.02
C ASP A 79 9.10 0.03 -2.05
N MET A 80 10.27 -0.49 -2.36
CA MET A 80 10.47 -1.93 -2.55
C MET A 80 10.27 -2.72 -1.26
N GLU A 81 10.57 -2.15 -0.11
CA GLU A 81 10.32 -2.83 1.16
C GLU A 81 8.83 -3.08 1.38
N VAL A 82 8.00 -2.10 1.04
CA VAL A 82 6.54 -2.25 1.11
C VAL A 82 6.08 -3.32 0.13
N VAL A 83 6.50 -3.23 -1.13
CA VAL A 83 6.07 -4.15 -2.18
C VAL A 83 6.42 -5.59 -1.82
N PHE A 84 7.68 -5.86 -1.52
CA PHE A 84 8.12 -7.22 -1.19
C PHE A 84 7.60 -7.70 0.17
N GLY A 85 7.25 -6.78 1.06
CA GLY A 85 6.74 -7.12 2.39
C GLY A 85 5.29 -7.58 2.40
N ILE A 86 4.46 -7.06 1.51
CA ILE A 86 3.01 -7.29 1.58
C ILE A 86 2.37 -7.87 0.31
N ALA A 87 2.98 -7.69 -0.85
CA ALA A 87 2.38 -8.16 -2.11
C ALA A 87 2.46 -9.68 -2.23
N LYS A 88 1.39 -10.30 -2.70
CA LYS A 88 1.35 -11.72 -3.03
C LYS A 88 1.78 -11.98 -4.46
N SER A 89 1.55 -11.02 -5.33
CA SER A 89 1.92 -11.07 -6.74
C SER A 89 2.38 -9.68 -7.16
N ILE A 90 3.44 -9.60 -7.94
CA ILE A 90 4.07 -8.35 -8.34
C ILE A 90 4.20 -8.32 -9.86
N THR A 91 3.74 -7.22 -10.45
CA THR A 91 4.01 -6.89 -11.85
C THR A 91 4.92 -5.66 -11.86
N VAL A 92 6.07 -5.77 -12.49
CA VAL A 92 7.03 -4.67 -12.57
C VAL A 92 6.96 -4.03 -13.95
N MET A 93 6.79 -2.71 -13.95
CA MET A 93 6.74 -1.93 -15.18
C MET A 93 7.93 -0.98 -15.26
N HIS A 94 8.46 -0.82 -16.45
CA HIS A 94 9.51 0.12 -16.74
C HIS A 94 9.32 0.68 -18.14
N GLN A 95 9.30 2.01 -18.26
CA GLN A 95 9.12 2.71 -19.53
C GLN A 95 7.91 2.20 -20.34
N GLY A 96 6.78 2.00 -19.66
CA GLY A 96 5.54 1.58 -20.30
C GLY A 96 5.47 0.10 -20.65
N ARG A 97 6.42 -0.71 -20.22
CA ARG A 97 6.46 -2.15 -20.49
C ARG A 97 6.52 -2.98 -19.22
N VAL A 98 5.88 -4.12 -19.24
CA VAL A 98 6.03 -5.12 -18.18
C VAL A 98 7.38 -5.82 -18.37
N ILE A 99 8.24 -5.75 -17.36
CA ILE A 99 9.56 -6.39 -17.38
C ILE A 99 9.65 -7.63 -16.51
N ALA A 100 8.73 -7.78 -15.56
CA ALA A 100 8.62 -8.98 -14.73
C ALA A 100 7.21 -9.10 -14.19
N ASP A 101 6.76 -10.33 -13.95
CA ASP A 101 5.46 -10.63 -13.37
C ASP A 101 5.55 -11.98 -12.67
N GLY A 102 5.15 -12.02 -11.41
CA GLY A 102 5.20 -13.25 -10.64
C GLY A 102 5.16 -13.03 -9.14
N ARG A 103 5.58 -14.05 -8.42
CA ARG A 103 5.66 -14.02 -6.96
C ARG A 103 6.84 -13.15 -6.50
N PRO A 104 6.78 -12.59 -5.28
CA PRO A 104 7.85 -11.73 -4.77
C PRO A 104 9.24 -12.33 -4.91
N ASN A 105 9.41 -13.60 -4.58
CA ASN A 105 10.73 -14.26 -4.69
C ASN A 105 11.25 -14.33 -6.12
N GLU A 106 10.38 -14.60 -7.07
CA GLU A 106 10.73 -14.68 -8.50
C GLU A 106 11.12 -13.30 -9.02
N VAL A 107 10.31 -12.29 -8.69
CA VAL A 107 10.53 -10.92 -9.13
C VAL A 107 11.82 -10.35 -8.53
N ARG A 108 12.08 -10.62 -7.24
CA ARG A 108 13.28 -10.15 -6.56
C ARG A 108 14.57 -10.68 -7.21
N ARG A 109 14.54 -11.89 -7.76
CA ARG A 109 15.68 -12.54 -8.43
C ARG A 109 15.88 -12.11 -9.86
N ASP A 110 14.91 -11.45 -10.44
CA ASP A 110 14.98 -10.98 -11.82
C ASP A 110 16.07 -9.91 -11.95
N ARG A 111 17.04 -10.15 -12.83
CA ARG A 111 18.19 -9.25 -13.01
C ARG A 111 17.80 -7.89 -13.55
N HIS A 112 16.80 -7.84 -14.42
CA HIS A 112 16.31 -6.58 -14.98
C HIS A 112 15.66 -5.72 -13.89
N VAL A 113 14.87 -6.34 -13.02
CA VAL A 113 14.27 -5.68 -11.86
C VAL A 113 15.35 -5.14 -10.93
N GLN A 114 16.37 -5.95 -10.63
CA GLN A 114 17.49 -5.54 -9.78
C GLN A 114 18.21 -4.32 -10.36
N ALA A 115 18.49 -4.34 -11.66
CA ALA A 115 19.17 -3.23 -12.31
C ALA A 115 18.34 -1.94 -12.29
N VAL A 116 17.03 -2.03 -12.48
CA VAL A 116 16.15 -0.85 -12.63
C VAL A 116 15.71 -0.29 -11.27
N TYR A 117 15.35 -1.14 -10.32
CA TYR A 117 14.67 -0.72 -9.11
C TYR A 117 15.43 -0.97 -7.81
N LEU A 118 16.26 -1.98 -7.75
CA LEU A 118 16.95 -2.35 -6.51
C LEU A 118 18.34 -1.73 -6.41
N GLY A 119 18.81 -1.07 -7.47
CA GLY A 119 20.10 -0.41 -7.49
C GLY A 119 21.29 -1.35 -7.36
N GLU A 120 21.10 -2.63 -7.62
CA GLU A 120 22.19 -3.60 -7.60
C GLU A 120 22.99 -3.53 -8.90
N GLU A 121 24.29 -3.43 -8.77
CA GLU A 121 25.17 -3.55 -9.92
C GLU A 121 25.22 -5.02 -10.36
N LEU A 122 24.99 -5.22 -11.62
CA LEU A 122 25.04 -6.53 -12.24
C LEU A 122 26.47 -6.88 -12.65
#